data_661b6a1c8bad498725f420c6a815ebb9
#
_entry.id   661b6a1c8bad498725f420c6a815ebb9
#
_cell.length_a   1.000
_cell.length_b   1.000
_cell.length_c   1.000
_cell.angle_alpha   90.00
_cell.angle_beta   90.00
_cell.angle_gamma   90.00
#
_symmetry.space_group_name_H-M   'P 1'
#
loop_
_entity.id
_entity.type
_entity.pdbx_description
1 polymer ?
#
loop_
_entity_poly.entity_id
_entity_poly.type
_entity_poly.pdbx_seq_one_letter_code
_entity_poly.pdbx_strand_id
1 'polypeptide(L)'
;MSKPKVLFFQKPSCTTCRKAKAFLLDLGAEIESRDLDKDPLSISELESLIGERDYKAFLSTRNELYRERKMAEKPPSRKEAIALMSNNPNLIKRPILLRSGKILLGFDEDAYRKLLK
;
A
#
# COMPACT_ATOMS: atom_id res chain seq x y z
N MET A 1 19.27 12.51 -17.48
CA MET A 1 18.76 11.18 -17.07
C MET A 1 17.43 11.32 -16.37
N SER A 2 16.53 10.42 -16.65
CA SER A 2 15.20 10.46 -16.05
C SER A 2 15.25 10.02 -14.58
N LYS A 3 14.40 10.66 -13.77
CA LYS A 3 14.24 10.26 -12.37
C LYS A 3 13.51 8.91 -12.31
N PRO A 4 13.81 8.06 -11.32
CA PRO A 4 13.05 6.82 -11.15
C PRO A 4 11.60 7.16 -10.82
N LYS A 5 10.68 6.61 -11.60
CA LYS A 5 9.25 6.84 -11.43
C LYS A 5 8.63 5.73 -10.60
N VAL A 6 7.84 6.11 -9.61
CA VAL A 6 7.16 5.17 -8.72
C VAL A 6 5.67 5.50 -8.63
N LEU A 7 4.85 4.46 -8.47
CA LEU A 7 3.45 4.61 -8.11
C LEU A 7 3.36 4.54 -6.58
N PHE A 8 2.63 5.46 -6.00
CA PHE A 8 2.57 5.62 -4.55
C PHE A 8 1.11 5.71 -4.09
N PHE A 9 0.61 4.62 -3.53
CA PHE A 9 -0.75 4.56 -3.00
C PHE A 9 -0.72 5.02 -1.55
N GLN A 10 -1.45 6.07 -1.25
CA GLN A 10 -1.34 6.75 0.04
C GLN A 10 -2.66 7.37 0.49
N LYS A 11 -2.64 7.89 1.69
CA LYS A 11 -3.73 8.68 2.25
C LYS A 11 -3.10 9.94 2.85
N PRO A 12 -3.61 11.16 2.51
CA PRO A 12 -2.98 12.41 2.98
C PRO A 12 -2.89 12.55 4.50
N SER A 13 -3.84 11.97 5.23
CA SER A 13 -3.84 12.01 6.70
C SER A 13 -2.88 11.02 7.35
N CYS A 14 -2.25 10.16 6.56
CA CYS A 14 -1.34 9.13 7.07
C CYS A 14 0.05 9.70 7.33
N THR A 15 0.49 9.72 8.58
CA THR A 15 1.80 10.24 8.97
C THR A 15 2.93 9.45 8.30
N THR A 16 2.81 8.11 8.30
CA THR A 16 3.81 7.24 7.66
C THR A 16 3.90 7.52 6.16
N CYS A 17 2.77 7.77 5.50
CA CYS A 17 2.74 8.10 4.08
C CYS A 17 3.48 9.40 3.80
N ARG A 18 3.31 10.40 4.66
CA ARG A 18 3.99 11.70 4.49
C ARG A 18 5.51 11.55 4.66
N LYS A 19 5.94 10.76 5.63
CA LYS A 19 7.36 10.48 5.85
C LYS A 19 7.96 9.74 4.66
N ALA A 20 7.26 8.74 4.15
CA ALA A 20 7.70 7.97 3.00
C ALA A 20 7.84 8.84 1.77
N LYS A 21 6.87 9.71 1.52
CA LYS A 21 6.89 10.61 0.37
C LYS A 21 8.09 11.57 0.45
N ALA A 22 8.33 12.17 1.62
CA ALA A 22 9.46 13.06 1.80
C ALA A 22 10.78 12.35 1.53
N PHE A 23 10.92 11.13 2.01
CA PHE A 23 12.11 10.31 1.78
C PHE A 23 12.32 10.00 0.30
N LEU A 24 11.26 9.66 -0.41
CA LEU A 24 11.33 9.40 -1.85
C LEU A 24 11.74 10.64 -2.64
N LEU A 25 11.24 11.80 -2.27
CA LEU A 25 11.62 13.07 -2.91
C LEU A 25 13.09 13.36 -2.67
N ASP A 26 13.59 13.11 -1.46
CA ASP A 26 15.01 13.28 -1.14
C ASP A 26 15.90 12.35 -1.97
N LEU A 27 15.39 11.16 -2.33
CA LEU A 27 16.12 10.24 -3.20
C LEU A 27 16.03 10.59 -4.68
N GLY A 28 15.29 11.66 -5.02
CA GLY A 28 15.15 12.10 -6.40
C GLY A 28 14.10 11.33 -7.19
N ALA A 29 13.18 10.67 -6.53
CA ALA A 29 12.13 9.90 -7.23
C ALA A 29 11.06 10.82 -7.81
N GLU A 30 10.51 10.41 -8.95
CA GLU A 30 9.30 11.01 -9.52
C GLU A 30 8.11 10.20 -9.00
N ILE A 31 7.23 10.85 -8.26
CA ILE A 31 6.14 10.17 -7.57
C ILE A 31 4.82 10.40 -8.27
N GLU A 32 4.14 9.30 -8.66
CA GLU A 32 2.77 9.35 -9.11
C GLU A 32 1.90 8.86 -7.94
N SER A 33 1.28 9.81 -7.25
CA SER A 33 0.49 9.53 -6.05
C SER A 33 -0.96 9.23 -6.40
N ARG A 34 -1.53 8.26 -5.67
CA ARG A 34 -2.95 7.99 -5.72
C ARG A 34 -3.51 8.06 -4.31
N ASP A 35 -4.46 8.96 -4.11
CA ASP A 35 -5.13 9.16 -2.83
C ASP A 35 -6.27 8.14 -2.71
N LEU A 36 -6.11 7.17 -1.83
CA LEU A 36 -7.08 6.09 -1.68
C LEU A 36 -8.41 6.52 -1.06
N ASP A 37 -8.48 7.71 -0.45
CA ASP A 37 -9.74 8.24 0.03
C ASP A 37 -10.59 8.79 -1.10
N LYS A 38 -9.95 9.41 -2.09
CA LYS A 38 -10.64 10.00 -3.25
C LYS A 38 -10.79 9.04 -4.39
N ASP A 39 -9.84 8.11 -4.51
CA ASP A 39 -9.77 7.19 -5.64
C ASP A 39 -9.39 5.80 -5.11
N PRO A 40 -10.35 5.12 -4.45
CA PRO A 40 -10.06 3.81 -3.85
C PRO A 40 -9.78 2.74 -4.90
N LEU A 41 -9.03 1.72 -4.49
CA LEU A 41 -8.75 0.59 -5.35
C LEU A 41 -9.98 -0.28 -5.51
N SER A 42 -10.29 -0.65 -6.76
CA SER A 42 -11.38 -1.57 -7.06
C SER A 42 -10.95 -3.00 -6.71
N ILE A 43 -11.92 -3.91 -6.67
CA ILE A 43 -11.65 -5.33 -6.43
C ILE A 43 -10.68 -5.84 -7.50
N SER A 44 -10.92 -5.51 -8.76
CA SER A 44 -10.07 -5.92 -9.89
C SER A 44 -8.64 -5.40 -9.75
N GLU A 45 -8.49 -4.14 -9.37
CA GLU A 45 -7.17 -3.54 -9.15
C GLU A 45 -6.42 -4.20 -8.01
N LEU A 46 -7.12 -4.50 -6.91
CA LEU A 46 -6.53 -5.19 -5.76
C LEU A 46 -6.10 -6.60 -6.12
N GLU A 47 -6.92 -7.32 -6.88
CA GLU A 47 -6.56 -8.66 -7.32
C GLU A 47 -5.29 -8.65 -8.17
N SER A 48 -5.17 -7.68 -9.08
CA SER A 48 -3.98 -7.53 -9.92
C SER A 48 -2.75 -7.13 -9.09
N LEU A 49 -2.94 -6.21 -8.15
CA LEU A 49 -1.85 -5.71 -7.32
C LEU A 49 -1.31 -6.80 -6.39
N ILE A 50 -2.20 -7.54 -5.77
CA ILE A 50 -1.82 -8.63 -4.87
C ILE A 50 -1.21 -9.80 -5.66
N GLY A 51 -1.85 -10.16 -6.78
CA GLY A 51 -1.37 -11.26 -7.62
C GLY A 51 -1.15 -12.53 -6.82
N GLU A 52 0.04 -13.08 -6.89
CA GLU A 52 0.41 -14.31 -6.15
C GLU A 52 1.00 -14.01 -4.78
N ARG A 53 1.08 -12.73 -4.40
CA ARG A 53 1.60 -12.33 -3.09
C ARG A 53 0.63 -12.70 -1.98
N ASP A 54 1.12 -12.71 -0.75
CA ASP A 54 0.28 -12.98 0.43
C ASP A 54 -0.67 -11.80 0.65
N TYR A 55 -1.96 -12.03 0.41
CA TYR A 55 -2.97 -10.98 0.59
C TYR A 55 -3.04 -10.47 2.04
N LYS A 56 -2.69 -11.30 3.00
CA LYS A 56 -2.72 -10.91 4.42
C LYS A 56 -1.71 -9.81 4.72
N ALA A 57 -0.61 -9.76 3.98
CA ALA A 57 0.39 -8.70 4.16
C ALA A 57 -0.15 -7.32 3.80
N PHE A 58 -1.20 -7.25 2.99
CA PHE A 58 -1.83 -6.00 2.57
C PHE A 58 -2.83 -5.46 3.59
N LEU A 59 -3.17 -6.24 4.61
CA LEU A 59 -4.11 -5.82 5.65
C LEU A 59 -3.41 -4.98 6.71
N SER A 60 -4.03 -3.85 7.08
CA SER A 60 -3.53 -2.99 8.14
C SER A 60 -3.92 -3.56 9.50
N THR A 61 -2.94 -4.06 10.24
CA THR A 61 -3.16 -4.64 11.57
C THR A 61 -3.56 -3.60 12.61
N ARG A 62 -3.36 -2.32 12.31
CA ARG A 62 -3.73 -1.22 13.19
C ARG A 62 -5.14 -0.72 12.98
N ASN A 63 -5.79 -1.20 11.93
CA ASN A 63 -7.14 -0.76 11.61
C ASN A 63 -8.15 -1.35 12.60
N GLU A 64 -9.15 -0.55 12.96
CA GLU A 64 -10.19 -0.95 13.90
C GLU A 64 -10.97 -2.17 13.42
N LEU A 65 -11.33 -2.21 12.13
CA LEU A 65 -12.05 -3.35 11.55
C LEU A 65 -11.24 -4.64 11.67
N TYR A 66 -9.93 -4.55 11.47
CA TYR A 66 -9.03 -5.70 11.61
C TYR A 66 -9.11 -6.28 13.03
N ARG A 67 -9.11 -5.39 14.03
CA ARG A 67 -9.18 -5.80 15.44
C ARG A 67 -10.57 -6.30 15.83
N GLU A 68 -11.62 -5.60 15.42
CA GLU A 68 -12.99 -5.98 15.71
C GLU A 68 -13.35 -7.35 15.18
N ARG A 69 -12.91 -7.67 13.97
CA ARG A 69 -13.17 -8.96 13.33
C ARG A 69 -12.17 -10.04 13.73
N LYS A 70 -11.21 -9.70 14.58
CA LYS A 70 -10.15 -10.62 15.03
C LYS A 70 -9.45 -11.30 13.85
N MET A 71 -9.09 -10.53 12.87
CA MET A 71 -8.48 -11.04 11.64
C MET A 71 -7.12 -11.71 11.85
N ALA A 72 -6.42 -11.36 12.93
CA ALA A 72 -5.16 -12.03 13.28
C ALA A 72 -5.38 -13.49 13.63
N GLU A 73 -6.49 -13.79 14.32
CA GLU A 73 -6.84 -15.15 14.76
C GLU A 73 -7.67 -15.89 13.70
N LYS A 74 -8.55 -15.15 13.03
CA LYS A 74 -9.47 -15.67 12.01
C LYS A 74 -9.36 -14.82 10.76
N PRO A 75 -8.28 -14.99 9.97
CA PRO A 75 -8.13 -14.18 8.76
C PRO A 75 -9.25 -14.46 7.76
N PRO A 76 -9.73 -13.41 7.06
CA PRO A 76 -10.72 -13.60 6.01
C PRO A 76 -10.11 -14.35 4.84
N SER A 77 -10.96 -14.93 3.99
CA SER A 77 -10.49 -15.52 2.74
C SER A 77 -9.92 -14.40 1.84
N ARG A 78 -9.14 -14.77 0.84
CA ARG A 78 -8.61 -13.81 -0.13
C ARG A 78 -9.72 -12.97 -0.75
N LYS A 79 -10.79 -13.60 -1.21
CA LYS A 79 -11.91 -12.92 -1.85
C LYS A 79 -12.58 -11.92 -0.90
N GLU A 80 -12.82 -12.35 0.33
CA GLU A 80 -13.44 -11.50 1.35
C GLU A 80 -12.51 -10.34 1.72
N ALA A 81 -11.22 -10.62 1.91
CA ALA A 81 -10.24 -9.59 2.24
C ALA A 81 -10.17 -8.51 1.16
N ILE A 82 -10.16 -8.91 -0.10
CA ILE A 82 -10.11 -7.96 -1.23
C ILE A 82 -11.36 -7.09 -1.26
N ALA A 83 -12.54 -7.70 -1.07
CA ALA A 83 -13.79 -6.94 -1.04
C ALA A 83 -13.80 -5.94 0.12
N LEU A 84 -13.34 -6.36 1.30
CA LEU A 84 -13.27 -5.48 2.47
C LEU A 84 -12.29 -4.33 2.26
N MET A 85 -11.13 -4.60 1.67
CA MET A 85 -10.14 -3.56 1.40
C MET A 85 -10.63 -2.55 0.36
N SER A 86 -11.37 -3.01 -0.65
CA SER A 86 -11.93 -2.12 -1.65
C SER A 86 -12.96 -1.17 -1.04
N ASN A 87 -13.79 -1.67 -0.14
CA ASN A 87 -14.83 -0.88 0.53
C ASN A 87 -14.30 -0.06 1.72
N ASN A 88 -13.15 -0.45 2.27
CA ASN A 88 -12.57 0.18 3.45
C ASN A 88 -11.09 0.48 3.21
N PRO A 89 -10.77 1.60 2.53
CA PRO A 89 -9.37 1.92 2.23
C PRO A 89 -8.46 1.97 3.46
N ASN A 90 -9.01 2.25 4.63
CA ASN A 90 -8.24 2.28 5.87
C ASN A 90 -7.75 0.89 6.29
N LEU A 91 -8.35 -0.17 5.74
CA LEU A 91 -7.93 -1.55 6.01
C LEU A 91 -6.68 -1.93 5.21
N ILE A 92 -6.35 -1.17 4.18
CA ILE A 92 -5.17 -1.43 3.36
C ILE A 92 -3.93 -0.88 4.06
N LYS A 93 -2.88 -1.70 4.14
CA LYS A 93 -1.60 -1.27 4.69
C LYS A 93 -0.99 -0.20 3.78
N ARG A 94 -0.62 0.94 4.33
CA ARG A 94 -0.11 2.09 3.58
C ARG A 94 1.20 2.59 4.13
N PRO A 95 2.01 3.22 3.31
CA PRO A 95 1.85 3.37 1.86
C PRO A 95 2.17 2.10 1.09
N ILE A 96 1.72 2.03 -0.16
CA ILE A 96 2.12 0.97 -1.09
C ILE A 96 2.96 1.63 -2.17
N LEU A 97 4.18 1.14 -2.37
CA LEU A 97 5.10 1.65 -3.37
C LEU A 97 5.31 0.60 -4.45
N LEU A 98 5.10 1.00 -5.71
CA LEU A 98 5.21 0.10 -6.85
C LEU A 98 6.16 0.67 -7.89
N ARG A 99 7.13 -0.14 -8.32
CA ARG A 99 8.05 0.22 -9.40
C ARG A 99 8.48 -1.03 -10.15
N SER A 100 8.28 -1.03 -11.47
CA SER A 100 8.74 -2.12 -12.35
C SER A 100 8.32 -3.51 -11.87
N GLY A 101 7.07 -3.65 -11.45
CA GLY A 101 6.52 -4.93 -10.98
C GLY A 101 6.93 -5.32 -9.56
N LYS A 102 7.76 -4.53 -8.91
CA LYS A 102 8.14 -4.75 -7.51
C LYS A 102 7.26 -3.90 -6.60
N ILE A 103 6.85 -4.47 -5.48
CA ILE A 103 5.95 -3.81 -4.56
C ILE A 103 6.53 -3.80 -3.15
N LEU A 104 6.40 -2.67 -2.47
CA LEU A 104 6.79 -2.53 -1.06
C LEU A 104 5.59 -2.03 -0.26
N LEU A 105 5.35 -2.67 0.86
CA LEU A 105 4.26 -2.33 1.77
C LEU A 105 4.83 -1.62 3.00
N GLY A 106 4.26 -0.46 3.32
CA GLY A 106 4.74 0.34 4.44
C GLY A 106 5.95 1.17 4.08
N PHE A 107 6.68 1.64 5.08
CA PHE A 107 7.85 2.49 4.89
C PHE A 107 9.09 1.84 5.49
N ASP A 108 10.07 1.55 4.64
CA ASP A 108 11.36 0.99 5.01
C ASP A 108 12.42 1.68 4.15
N GLU A 109 13.26 2.50 4.78
CA GLU A 109 14.26 3.31 4.07
C GLU A 109 15.21 2.46 3.23
N ASP A 110 15.71 1.36 3.79
CA ASP A 110 16.65 0.50 3.08
C ASP A 110 16.01 -0.16 1.86
N ALA A 111 14.77 -0.66 2.02
CA ALA A 111 14.03 -1.26 0.92
C ALA A 111 13.73 -0.24 -0.18
N TYR A 112 13.40 0.99 0.21
CA TYR A 112 13.14 2.07 -0.75
C TYR A 112 14.39 2.41 -1.54
N ARG A 113 15.55 2.50 -0.88
CA ARG A 113 16.82 2.77 -1.57
C ARG A 113 17.13 1.68 -2.59
N LYS A 114 16.92 0.42 -2.22
CA LYS A 114 17.16 -0.70 -3.12
C LYS A 114 16.22 -0.68 -4.33
N LEU A 115 14.96 -0.32 -4.10
CA LEU A 115 13.97 -0.26 -5.18
C LEU A 115 14.35 0.79 -6.23
N LEU A 116 14.96 1.89 -5.81
CA LEU A 116 15.28 3.02 -6.70
C LEU A 116 16.65 2.90 -7.37
N LYS A 117 17.42 1.89 -7.05
CA LYS A 117 18.72 1.65 -7.70
C LYS A 117 18.56 1.11 -9.11
#